data_fe5926a7b7b18bef74ea34b119b6ff7c
#
_entry.id   fe5926a7b7b18bef74ea34b119b6ff7c
#
_cell.length_a   1.000
_cell.length_b   1.000
_cell.length_c   1.000
_cell.angle_alpha   90.00
_cell.angle_beta   90.00
_cell.angle_gamma   90.00
#
_symmetry.space_group_name_H-M   'P 1'
#
loop_
_entity.id
_entity.type
_entity.pdbx_description
1 polymer ?
#
loop_
_entity_poly.entity_id
_entity_poly.type
_entity_poly.pdbx_seq_one_letter_code
_entity_poly.pdbx_strand_id
1 'polypeptide(L)'
;MQVAGEFMSGIIEEDLAVEDQLNDEVRELLSQYSDYMRKEGVSYQDMFRRIKNTLVTQRKVIRAAGRDSGDQMKLSRDKINDLSHKIVAALRKSRDFRLKRDPNDVRLEMVKVITDLLQTEEKVDKAARTKIRTQKREITEGTEEWDLLYKRYYAEELKKLGIDLASR
;
A
#
# COMPACT_ATOMS: atom_id res chain seq x y z
N MET A 1 -16.89 -14.17 -12.20
CA MET A 1 -16.17 -12.89 -11.97
C MET A 1 -15.55 -12.81 -10.57
N GLN A 2 -16.23 -13.31 -9.56
CA GLN A 2 -15.75 -13.30 -8.15
C GLN A 2 -14.43 -14.06 -7.99
N VAL A 3 -14.29 -15.24 -8.55
CA VAL A 3 -13.08 -16.09 -8.47
C VAL A 3 -11.82 -15.40 -9.06
N ALA A 4 -11.96 -14.69 -10.17
CA ALA A 4 -10.81 -13.98 -10.75
C ALA A 4 -10.37 -12.77 -9.88
N GLY A 5 -11.32 -12.10 -9.24
CA GLY A 5 -11.04 -11.03 -8.28
C GLY A 5 -10.26 -11.53 -7.08
N GLU A 6 -10.71 -12.63 -6.47
CA GLU A 6 -10.03 -13.25 -5.33
C GLU A 6 -8.62 -13.73 -5.69
N PHE A 7 -8.43 -14.31 -6.88
CA PHE A 7 -7.13 -14.73 -7.37
C PHE A 7 -6.16 -13.55 -7.52
N MET A 8 -6.62 -12.44 -8.11
CA MET A 8 -5.80 -11.24 -8.27
C MET A 8 -5.51 -10.57 -6.92
N SER A 9 -6.49 -10.53 -6.00
CA SER A 9 -6.32 -10.00 -4.65
C SER A 9 -5.22 -10.75 -3.89
N GLY A 10 -5.23 -12.09 -3.94
CA GLY A 10 -4.20 -12.92 -3.33
C GLY A 10 -2.79 -12.57 -3.81
N ILE A 11 -2.61 -12.35 -5.12
CA ILE A 11 -1.31 -11.96 -5.69
C ILE A 11 -0.85 -10.59 -5.14
N ILE A 12 -1.78 -9.64 -5.05
CA ILE A 12 -1.49 -8.30 -4.52
C ILE A 12 -1.12 -8.38 -3.03
N GLU A 13 -1.89 -9.13 -2.25
CA GLU A 13 -1.66 -9.31 -0.81
C GLU A 13 -0.31 -9.97 -0.54
N GLU A 14 0.03 -11.05 -1.25
CA GLU A 14 1.33 -11.71 -1.12
C GLU A 14 2.48 -10.76 -1.46
N ASP A 15 2.35 -9.97 -2.52
CA ASP A 15 3.40 -9.06 -2.95
C ASP A 15 3.59 -7.88 -2.00
N LEU A 16 2.50 -7.35 -1.42
CA LEU A 16 2.57 -6.28 -0.43
C LEU A 16 3.11 -6.78 0.91
N ALA A 17 2.83 -8.03 1.29
CA ALA A 17 3.35 -8.64 2.51
C ALA A 17 4.88 -8.82 2.49
N VAL A 18 5.53 -8.87 1.32
CA VAL A 18 7.00 -8.98 1.21
C VAL A 18 7.70 -7.82 1.90
N GLU A 19 7.19 -6.60 1.79
CA GLU A 19 7.81 -5.43 2.43
C GLU A 19 7.63 -5.45 3.96
N ASP A 20 6.49 -5.93 4.45
CA ASP A 20 6.25 -6.10 5.88
C ASP A 20 7.15 -7.16 6.49
N GLN A 21 7.27 -8.32 5.83
CA GLN A 21 8.19 -9.38 6.23
C GLN A 21 9.65 -8.89 6.28
N LEU A 22 10.06 -8.10 5.32
CA LEU A 22 11.39 -7.49 5.28
C LEU A 22 11.59 -6.50 6.44
N ASN A 23 10.58 -5.72 6.79
CA ASN A 23 10.63 -4.83 7.95
C ASN A 23 10.78 -5.62 9.26
N ASP A 24 10.07 -6.74 9.40
CA ASP A 24 10.15 -7.59 10.60
C ASP A 24 11.52 -8.26 10.70
N GLU A 25 12.08 -8.73 9.59
CA GLU A 25 13.44 -9.26 9.54
C GLU A 25 14.49 -8.22 9.98
N VAL A 26 14.36 -6.97 9.53
CA VAL A 26 15.26 -5.88 9.96
C VAL A 26 15.12 -5.62 11.46
N ARG A 27 13.90 -5.65 12.00
CA ARG A 27 13.66 -5.48 13.45
C ARG A 27 14.32 -6.61 14.25
N GLU A 28 14.18 -7.84 13.80
CA GLU A 28 14.78 -9.01 14.44
C GLU A 28 16.31 -8.93 14.42
N LEU A 29 16.90 -8.60 13.29
CA LEU A 29 18.35 -8.37 13.18
C LEU A 29 18.81 -7.27 14.15
N LEU A 30 18.14 -6.14 14.22
CA LEU A 30 18.51 -5.03 15.08
C LEU A 30 18.33 -5.35 16.56
N SER A 31 17.38 -6.21 16.92
CA SER A 31 17.19 -6.62 18.32
C SER A 31 18.43 -7.29 18.90
N GLN A 32 19.17 -8.03 18.07
CA GLN A 32 20.41 -8.72 18.46
C GLN A 32 21.58 -7.74 18.70
N TYR A 33 21.51 -6.54 18.12
CA TYR A 33 22.56 -5.51 18.22
C TYR A 33 22.17 -4.32 19.10
N SER A 34 21.08 -4.43 19.86
CA SER A 34 20.55 -3.32 20.66
C SER A 34 21.55 -2.79 21.69
N ASP A 35 22.29 -3.67 22.37
CA ASP A 35 23.30 -3.30 23.35
C ASP A 35 24.54 -2.66 22.72
N TYR A 36 24.95 -3.16 21.57
CA TYR A 36 26.04 -2.56 20.78
C TYR A 36 25.69 -1.13 20.35
N MET A 37 24.49 -0.95 19.75
CA MET A 37 24.03 0.37 19.29
C MET A 37 23.97 1.38 20.44
N ARG A 38 23.53 0.95 21.62
CA ARG A 38 23.47 1.81 22.81
C ARG A 38 24.86 2.22 23.28
N LYS A 39 25.84 1.30 23.30
CA LYS A 39 27.23 1.59 23.68
C LYS A 39 27.92 2.53 22.71
N GLU A 40 27.71 2.34 21.43
CA GLU A 40 28.35 3.13 20.37
C GLU A 40 27.58 4.41 19.99
N GLY A 41 26.44 4.68 20.64
CA GLY A 41 25.62 5.86 20.37
C GLY A 41 24.99 5.86 18.96
N VAL A 42 24.79 4.70 18.34
CA VAL A 42 24.22 4.56 16.99
C VAL A 42 22.72 4.61 17.06
N SER A 43 22.10 5.46 16.23
CA SER A 43 20.64 5.59 16.11
C SER A 43 20.01 4.32 15.55
N TYR A 44 19.00 3.78 16.27
CA TYR A 44 18.19 2.66 15.79
C TYR A 44 17.53 2.97 14.45
N GLN A 45 16.97 4.17 14.29
CA GLN A 45 16.29 4.56 13.06
C GLN A 45 17.24 4.61 11.85
N ASP A 46 18.47 5.08 12.04
CA ASP A 46 19.46 5.13 10.96
C ASP A 46 19.93 3.74 10.56
N MET A 47 20.17 2.85 11.54
CA MET A 47 20.53 1.47 11.26
C MET A 47 19.38 0.72 10.58
N PHE A 48 18.14 0.89 11.05
CA PHE A 48 16.96 0.31 10.42
C PHE A 48 16.88 0.72 8.94
N ARG A 49 16.99 2.01 8.66
CA ARG A 49 16.94 2.54 7.30
C ARG A 49 18.05 1.97 6.41
N ARG A 50 19.29 1.90 6.91
CA ARG A 50 20.44 1.37 6.17
C ARG A 50 20.27 -0.11 5.85
N ILE A 51 19.93 -0.95 6.83
CA ILE A 51 19.74 -2.39 6.63
C ILE A 51 18.56 -2.63 5.69
N LYS A 52 17.42 -1.95 5.91
CA LYS A 52 16.27 -2.06 5.02
C LYS A 52 16.64 -1.71 3.57
N ASN A 53 17.36 -0.61 3.34
CA ASN A 53 17.78 -0.20 2.01
C ASN A 53 18.69 -1.26 1.36
N THR A 54 19.62 -1.82 2.11
CA THR A 54 20.51 -2.89 1.63
C THR A 54 19.71 -4.12 1.20
N LEU A 55 18.79 -4.60 2.04
CA LEU A 55 17.98 -5.77 1.74
C LEU A 55 17.04 -5.54 0.56
N VAL A 56 16.40 -4.36 0.48
CA VAL A 56 15.55 -3.97 -0.66
C VAL A 56 16.34 -4.02 -1.97
N THR A 57 17.56 -3.49 -1.97
CA THR A 57 18.43 -3.47 -3.15
C THR A 57 18.92 -4.87 -3.52
N GLN A 58 19.38 -5.65 -2.55
CA GLN A 58 19.88 -7.02 -2.77
C GLN A 58 18.79 -7.95 -3.30
N ARG A 59 17.57 -7.83 -2.77
CA ARG A 59 16.44 -8.68 -3.15
C ARG A 59 15.64 -8.13 -4.33
N LYS A 60 15.99 -6.95 -4.84
CA LYS A 60 15.29 -6.24 -5.92
C LYS A 60 13.80 -6.05 -5.61
N VAL A 61 13.49 -5.75 -4.35
CA VAL A 61 12.10 -5.50 -3.92
C VAL A 61 11.66 -4.12 -4.40
N ILE A 62 10.53 -4.06 -5.11
CA ILE A 62 9.91 -2.80 -5.50
C ILE A 62 9.04 -2.32 -4.34
N ARG A 63 9.35 -1.15 -3.80
CA ARG A 63 8.63 -0.58 -2.66
C ARG A 63 7.19 -0.21 -3.01
N ALA A 64 6.28 -0.49 -2.10
CA ALA A 64 4.87 -0.16 -2.27
C ALA A 64 4.65 1.35 -2.38
N ALA A 65 5.24 2.13 -1.47
CA ALA A 65 5.21 3.59 -1.50
C ALA A 65 6.62 4.15 -1.25
N GLY A 66 7.03 5.14 -2.04
CA GLY A 66 8.30 5.84 -1.84
C GLY A 66 8.05 7.26 -1.32
N ARG A 67 8.81 7.69 -0.30
CA ARG A 67 8.80 9.10 0.14
C ARG A 67 9.31 10.05 -0.95
N ASP A 68 10.05 9.52 -1.92
CA ASP A 68 10.75 10.30 -2.94
C ASP A 68 10.02 10.33 -4.29
N SER A 69 8.86 9.66 -4.42
CA SER A 69 8.15 9.56 -5.70
C SER A 69 7.31 10.78 -6.07
N GLY A 70 7.12 11.72 -5.14
CA GLY A 70 6.26 12.90 -5.34
C GLY A 70 4.77 12.56 -5.52
N ASP A 71 4.45 11.30 -5.65
CA ASP A 71 3.08 10.80 -5.73
C ASP A 71 2.56 10.54 -4.31
N GLN A 72 1.46 11.19 -3.95
CA GLN A 72 0.80 11.01 -2.65
C GLN A 72 -0.08 9.74 -2.62
N MET A 73 -0.07 8.96 -3.69
CA MET A 73 -0.79 7.69 -3.77
C MET A 73 -0.21 6.63 -2.83
N LYS A 74 -1.06 5.75 -2.32
CA LYS A 74 -0.67 4.64 -1.44
C LYS A 74 0.29 3.64 -2.09
N LEU A 75 0.28 3.53 -3.42
CA LEU A 75 1.22 2.72 -4.19
C LEU A 75 1.99 3.60 -5.18
N SER A 76 3.29 3.34 -5.31
CA SER A 76 4.12 3.97 -6.33
C SER A 76 3.75 3.47 -7.73
N ARG A 77 4.04 4.28 -8.76
CA ARG A 77 3.83 3.87 -10.16
C ARG A 77 4.62 2.62 -10.52
N ASP A 78 5.84 2.50 -10.02
CA ASP A 78 6.70 1.32 -10.24
C ASP A 78 6.06 0.07 -9.63
N LYS A 79 5.48 0.19 -8.43
CA LYS A 79 4.77 -0.90 -7.78
C LYS A 79 3.51 -1.31 -8.54
N ILE A 80 2.71 -0.36 -9.01
CA ILE A 80 1.51 -0.64 -9.83
C ILE A 80 1.91 -1.37 -11.10
N ASN A 81 3.00 -0.94 -11.74
CA ASN A 81 3.50 -1.55 -12.96
C ASN A 81 3.98 -2.99 -12.70
N ASP A 82 4.76 -3.22 -11.66
CA ASP A 82 5.24 -4.54 -11.23
C ASP A 82 4.06 -5.50 -10.94
N LEU A 83 3.09 -5.06 -10.13
CA LEU A 83 1.89 -5.82 -9.83
C LEU A 83 1.11 -6.20 -11.10
N SER A 84 0.97 -5.27 -12.05
CA SER A 84 0.27 -5.55 -13.31
C SER A 84 0.96 -6.65 -14.12
N HIS A 85 2.29 -6.68 -14.15
CA HIS A 85 3.06 -7.74 -14.79
C HIS A 85 2.89 -9.09 -14.08
N LYS A 86 2.96 -9.11 -12.75
CA LYS A 86 2.79 -10.32 -11.93
C LYS A 86 1.40 -10.92 -12.09
N ILE A 87 0.36 -10.10 -12.05
CA ILE A 87 -1.04 -10.54 -12.21
C ILE A 87 -1.25 -11.14 -13.61
N VAL A 88 -0.83 -10.47 -14.68
CA VAL A 88 -1.00 -10.98 -16.03
C VAL A 88 -0.20 -12.26 -16.25
N ALA A 89 1.03 -12.34 -15.71
CA ALA A 89 1.83 -13.56 -15.80
C ALA A 89 1.17 -14.74 -15.06
N ALA A 90 0.59 -14.50 -13.88
CA ALA A 90 -0.13 -15.52 -13.12
C ALA A 90 -1.40 -15.98 -13.82
N LEU A 91 -2.20 -15.06 -14.36
CA LEU A 91 -3.40 -15.37 -15.15
C LEU A 91 -3.09 -16.22 -16.38
N ARG A 92 -1.96 -15.96 -17.05
CA ARG A 92 -1.52 -16.75 -18.21
C ARG A 92 -1.05 -18.17 -17.84
N LYS A 93 -0.49 -18.35 -16.65
CA LYS A 93 -0.04 -19.66 -16.14
C LYS A 93 -1.20 -20.48 -15.58
N SER A 94 -2.26 -19.83 -15.10
CA SER A 94 -3.43 -20.52 -14.57
C SER A 94 -4.18 -21.25 -15.68
N ARG A 95 -4.71 -22.43 -15.35
CA ARG A 95 -5.61 -23.20 -16.23
C ARG A 95 -7.06 -22.75 -16.12
N ASP A 96 -7.39 -22.01 -15.05
CA ASP A 96 -8.76 -21.61 -14.73
C ASP A 96 -9.18 -20.33 -15.45
N PHE A 97 -8.19 -19.56 -15.96
CA PHE A 97 -8.43 -18.29 -16.61
C PHE A 97 -7.90 -18.26 -18.04
N ARG A 98 -8.66 -17.61 -18.90
CA ARG A 98 -8.24 -17.34 -20.29
C ARG A 98 -8.42 -15.87 -20.61
N LEU A 99 -7.31 -15.21 -20.95
CA LEU A 99 -7.36 -13.83 -21.43
C LEU A 99 -8.03 -13.78 -22.81
N LYS A 100 -9.04 -12.92 -22.95
CA LYS A 100 -9.76 -12.72 -24.23
C LYS A 100 -9.14 -11.62 -25.10
N ARG A 101 -8.23 -10.82 -24.52
CA ARG A 101 -7.53 -9.71 -25.15
C ARG A 101 -6.03 -9.93 -25.06
N ASP A 102 -5.28 -9.12 -25.80
CA ASP A 102 -3.82 -9.14 -25.71
C ASP A 102 -3.34 -8.93 -24.26
N PRO A 103 -2.39 -9.72 -23.78
CA PRO A 103 -1.90 -9.61 -22.41
C PRO A 103 -1.37 -8.23 -22.04
N ASN A 104 -0.75 -7.51 -22.98
CA ASN A 104 -0.25 -6.18 -22.73
C ASN A 104 -1.38 -5.15 -22.64
N ASP A 105 -2.43 -5.29 -23.45
CA ASP A 105 -3.63 -4.43 -23.34
C ASP A 105 -4.32 -4.61 -21.99
N VAL A 106 -4.45 -5.86 -21.53
CA VAL A 106 -5.01 -6.17 -20.21
C VAL A 106 -4.16 -5.54 -19.11
N ARG A 107 -2.83 -5.64 -19.21
CA ARG A 107 -1.88 -5.04 -18.27
C ARG A 107 -2.04 -3.52 -18.19
N LEU A 108 -2.05 -2.86 -19.34
CA LEU A 108 -2.18 -1.39 -19.39
C LEU A 108 -3.51 -0.92 -18.83
N GLU A 109 -4.60 -1.65 -19.10
CA GLU A 109 -5.89 -1.36 -18.51
C GLU A 109 -5.89 -1.54 -16.99
N MET A 110 -5.23 -2.59 -16.46
CA MET A 110 -5.05 -2.77 -15.02
C MET A 110 -4.30 -1.59 -14.40
N VAL A 111 -3.19 -1.16 -14.99
CA VAL A 111 -2.43 0.01 -14.52
C VAL A 111 -3.32 1.24 -14.44
N LYS A 112 -4.11 1.50 -15.49
CA LYS A 112 -5.04 2.62 -15.51
C LYS A 112 -6.07 2.53 -14.40
N VAL A 113 -6.76 1.40 -14.29
CA VAL A 113 -7.83 1.19 -13.29
C VAL A 113 -7.29 1.31 -11.87
N ILE A 114 -6.14 0.72 -11.57
CA ILE A 114 -5.51 0.81 -10.25
C ILE A 114 -5.13 2.26 -9.94
N THR A 115 -4.54 2.96 -10.90
CA THR A 115 -4.15 4.37 -10.74
C THR A 115 -5.37 5.26 -10.48
N ASP A 116 -6.44 5.12 -11.28
CA ASP A 116 -7.67 5.89 -11.12
C ASP A 116 -8.33 5.63 -9.76
N LEU A 117 -8.31 4.36 -9.31
CA LEU A 117 -8.84 3.97 -8.00
C LEU A 117 -8.06 4.61 -6.85
N LEU A 118 -6.72 4.57 -6.90
CA LEU A 118 -5.86 5.16 -5.88
C LEU A 118 -5.95 6.69 -5.84
N GLN A 119 -6.09 7.35 -6.99
CA GLN A 119 -6.34 8.78 -7.06
C GLN A 119 -7.70 9.15 -6.47
N THR A 120 -8.70 8.30 -6.69
CA THR A 120 -10.04 8.50 -6.10
C THR A 120 -9.99 8.34 -4.59
N GLU A 121 -9.27 7.33 -4.10
CA GLU A 121 -9.05 7.11 -2.66
C GLU A 121 -8.32 8.30 -2.01
N GLU A 122 -7.30 8.84 -2.66
CA GLU A 122 -6.61 10.04 -2.16
C GLU A 122 -7.53 11.25 -2.01
N LYS A 123 -8.48 11.44 -2.94
CA LYS A 123 -9.49 12.51 -2.83
C LYS A 123 -10.41 12.28 -1.65
N VAL A 124 -10.81 11.04 -1.40
CA VAL A 124 -11.64 10.63 -0.25
C VAL A 124 -10.90 10.91 1.06
N ASP A 125 -9.63 10.49 1.17
CA ASP A 125 -8.79 10.73 2.34
C ASP A 125 -8.66 12.23 2.64
N LYS A 126 -8.32 13.03 1.63
CA LYS A 126 -8.21 14.50 1.76
C LYS A 126 -9.53 15.14 2.18
N ALA A 127 -10.66 14.71 1.64
CA ALA A 127 -11.97 15.22 1.99
C ALA A 127 -12.33 14.89 3.45
N ALA A 128 -12.06 13.65 3.90
CA ALA A 128 -12.30 13.24 5.28
C ALA A 128 -11.44 14.05 6.27
N ARG A 129 -10.15 14.21 6.01
CA ARG A 129 -9.22 15.03 6.82
C ARG A 129 -9.64 16.51 6.86
N THR A 130 -10.06 17.05 5.72
CA THR A 130 -10.53 18.44 5.65
C THR A 130 -11.78 18.64 6.50
N LYS A 131 -12.74 17.71 6.49
CA LYS A 131 -13.92 17.77 7.35
C LYS A 131 -13.56 17.80 8.83
N ILE A 132 -12.55 17.05 9.27
CA ILE A 132 -12.09 17.09 10.66
C ILE A 132 -11.49 18.46 10.99
N ARG A 133 -10.63 18.98 10.12
CA ARG A 133 -9.96 20.28 10.32
C ARG A 133 -10.92 21.47 10.34
N THR A 134 -12.07 21.37 9.69
CA THR A 134 -13.10 22.41 9.65
C THR A 134 -14.06 22.36 10.84
N GLN A 135 -13.87 21.44 11.78
CA GLN A 135 -14.64 21.42 13.02
C GLN A 135 -14.36 22.68 13.87
N LYS A 136 -15.37 23.12 14.63
CA LYS A 136 -15.23 24.29 15.53
C LYS A 136 -14.18 24.13 16.61
N ARG A 137 -13.90 22.87 16.99
CA ARG A 137 -12.88 22.49 17.97
C ARG A 137 -11.71 21.86 17.23
N GLU A 138 -10.51 22.24 17.60
CA GLU A 138 -9.29 21.60 17.11
C GLU A 138 -9.22 20.16 17.65
N ILE A 139 -9.08 19.20 16.73
CA ILE A 139 -8.97 17.78 17.04
C ILE A 139 -7.60 17.30 16.53
N THR A 140 -6.77 16.89 17.49
CA THR A 140 -5.38 16.48 17.20
C THR A 140 -5.35 15.13 16.50
N GLU A 141 -4.60 15.04 15.40
CA GLU A 141 -4.36 13.80 14.66
C GLU A 141 -3.67 12.76 15.56
N GLY A 142 -4.12 11.50 15.51
CA GLY A 142 -3.63 10.40 16.34
C GLY A 142 -4.34 10.23 17.67
N THR A 143 -5.38 11.00 17.96
CA THR A 143 -6.28 10.76 19.11
C THR A 143 -7.41 9.80 18.74
N GLU A 144 -7.99 9.10 19.73
CA GLU A 144 -9.14 8.21 19.50
C GLU A 144 -10.32 8.96 18.86
N GLU A 145 -10.54 10.21 19.25
CA GLU A 145 -11.59 11.05 18.69
C GLU A 145 -11.34 11.33 17.20
N TRP A 146 -10.09 11.66 16.86
CA TRP A 146 -9.69 11.87 15.47
C TRP A 146 -9.90 10.60 14.63
N ASP A 147 -9.47 9.44 15.12
CA ASP A 147 -9.61 8.17 14.43
C ASP A 147 -11.07 7.78 14.18
N LEU A 148 -11.95 8.04 15.17
CA LEU A 148 -13.38 7.79 15.07
C LEU A 148 -14.03 8.69 14.01
N LEU A 149 -13.72 9.98 14.03
CA LEU A 149 -14.22 10.94 13.05
C LEU A 149 -13.68 10.69 11.66
N TYR A 150 -12.40 10.31 11.55
CA TYR A 150 -11.80 9.98 10.28
C TYR A 150 -12.49 8.77 9.63
N LYS A 151 -12.66 7.68 10.37
CA LYS A 151 -13.38 6.48 9.89
C LYS A 151 -14.80 6.82 9.42
N ARG A 152 -15.50 7.65 10.18
CA ARG A 152 -16.86 8.10 9.84
C ARG A 152 -16.88 8.91 8.55
N TYR A 153 -16.08 9.96 8.47
CA TYR A 153 -16.08 10.84 7.30
C TYR A 153 -15.52 10.15 6.06
N TYR A 154 -14.54 9.27 6.22
CA TYR A 154 -14.03 8.45 5.14
C TYR A 154 -15.12 7.52 4.57
N ALA A 155 -15.88 6.84 5.43
CA ALA A 155 -17.00 6.01 5.01
C ALA A 155 -18.12 6.83 4.32
N GLU A 156 -18.42 8.05 4.83
CA GLU A 156 -19.38 8.97 4.20
C GLU A 156 -18.94 9.37 2.78
N GLU A 157 -17.66 9.69 2.59
CA GLU A 157 -17.12 10.04 1.26
C GLU A 157 -17.14 8.85 0.29
N LEU A 158 -16.77 7.65 0.75
CA LEU A 158 -16.88 6.43 -0.06
C LEU A 158 -18.32 6.15 -0.48
N LYS A 159 -19.28 6.33 0.43
CA LYS A 159 -20.71 6.14 0.15
C LYS A 159 -21.22 7.05 -0.96
N LYS A 160 -20.73 8.29 -1.06
CA LYS A 160 -21.05 9.20 -2.16
C LYS A 160 -20.61 8.66 -3.53
N LEU A 161 -19.57 7.81 -3.54
CA LEU A 161 -19.06 7.13 -4.73
C LEU A 161 -19.74 5.78 -4.98
N GLY A 162 -20.76 5.44 -4.20
CA GLY A 162 -21.46 4.15 -4.29
C GLY A 162 -20.70 2.98 -3.66
N ILE A 163 -19.66 3.25 -2.86
CA ILE A 163 -18.87 2.22 -2.17
C ILE A 163 -19.34 2.16 -0.72
N ASP A 164 -19.94 1.05 -0.32
CA ASP A 164 -20.38 0.80 1.05
C ASP A 164 -19.47 -0.22 1.73
N LEU A 165 -18.74 0.20 2.78
CA LEU A 165 -17.85 -0.67 3.55
C LEU A 165 -18.62 -1.63 4.49
N ALA A 166 -19.90 -1.35 4.78
CA ALA A 166 -20.73 -2.17 5.66
C ALA A 166 -21.30 -3.43 4.98
N SER A 167 -21.14 -3.57 3.67
CA SER A 167 -21.67 -4.67 2.87
C SER A 167 -20.68 -5.83 2.62
N ARG A 168 -19.63 -5.92 3.44
CA ARG A 168 -18.67 -7.03 3.38
C ARG A 168 -18.74 -7.92 4.61
#